data_9259440a963e787f7687337e2b72a3a4
#
_entry.id   9259440a963e787f7687337e2b72a3a4
#
_cell.length_a   1.000
_cell.length_b   1.000
_cell.length_c   1.000
_cell.angle_alpha   90.00
_cell.angle_beta   90.00
_cell.angle_gamma   90.00
#
_symmetry.space_group_name_H-M   'P 1'
#
loop_
_entity.id
_entity.type
_entity.pdbx_description
1 polymer ?
#
loop_
_entity_poly.entity_id
_entity_poly.type
_entity_poly.pdbx_seq_one_letter_code
_entity_poly.pdbx_strand_id
1 'polypeptide(L)'
;MNYELLTTENAPVKMWTKGVSVEADARQQLINTAKMPFIFKHIAVMPDVHLGKGSTIGSVIPTKGAIIPAAVGVDIGCGMNALRTALTAADLPENLAELRQAIETAVPHGRTTGRCKRDKGAWENPPTNVDDKWAELEAGYQWLTQKYPRFLNTNNYKHLGTLGTGNHFIEICLDESDQVWIMLHSGSRGIGNAIGTYFIDLAQKEMQEQLETLPSRDLAYFMEGTEYFDDYLKAVAWAQLFASLNRDAMMENVVTALQSITQKTVRLPQTLAMEEINCHHNYVQKEQHFGEEIYVTRKGAVSARAGQYGIIPGSMGAKSFIVRGLGNEESFCSCSHGAGRVMSRTKAKKLFSVEDQIRATAHVECRKDAEVIDEIPMAYKDIDAVMAAQSDLVEVIYTLRQVVCVKG
;
A
#
# COMPACT_ATOMS: atom_id res chain seq x y z
N MET A 1 4.06 -5.28 27.15
CA MET A 1 3.48 -5.60 25.84
C MET A 1 2.49 -4.51 25.47
N ASN A 2 2.61 -3.94 24.29
CA ASN A 2 1.78 -2.80 23.88
C ASN A 2 0.46 -3.20 23.18
N TYR A 3 0.13 -4.49 23.12
CA TYR A 3 -1.12 -4.94 22.51
C TYR A 3 -2.22 -5.24 23.54
N GLU A 4 -3.46 -5.17 23.07
CA GLU A 4 -4.65 -5.70 23.72
C GLU A 4 -4.94 -7.10 23.15
N LEU A 5 -5.48 -8.00 23.98
CA LEU A 5 -5.83 -9.34 23.57
C LEU A 5 -7.35 -9.46 23.37
N LEU A 6 -7.76 -9.83 22.15
CA LEU A 6 -9.14 -10.21 21.85
C LEU A 6 -9.20 -11.74 21.75
N THR A 7 -9.86 -12.37 22.72
CA THR A 7 -10.06 -13.82 22.74
C THR A 7 -11.17 -14.20 21.76
N THR A 8 -10.94 -15.24 20.97
CA THR A 8 -11.90 -15.82 20.03
C THR A 8 -12.01 -17.33 20.23
N GLU A 9 -12.88 -17.99 19.48
CA GLU A 9 -13.12 -19.44 19.58
C GLU A 9 -11.92 -20.31 19.12
N ASN A 10 -11.10 -19.81 18.19
CA ASN A 10 -9.95 -20.55 17.66
C ASN A 10 -8.64 -19.81 17.94
N ALA A 11 -8.24 -18.83 17.13
CA ALA A 11 -6.99 -18.11 17.28
C ALA A 11 -7.21 -16.75 17.98
N PRO A 12 -6.42 -16.36 19.02
CA PRO A 12 -6.53 -15.05 19.61
C PRO A 12 -6.09 -13.95 18.62
N VAL A 13 -6.51 -12.70 18.88
CA VAL A 13 -6.11 -11.53 18.11
C VAL A 13 -5.34 -10.58 19.01
N LYS A 14 -4.10 -10.27 18.65
CA LYS A 14 -3.24 -9.31 19.35
C LYS A 14 -3.31 -7.96 18.63
N MET A 15 -3.80 -6.93 19.33
CA MET A 15 -4.15 -5.66 18.74
C MET A 15 -3.30 -4.54 19.33
N TRP A 16 -2.45 -3.88 18.53
CA TRP A 16 -1.67 -2.70 18.89
C TRP A 16 -2.54 -1.44 18.80
N THR A 17 -3.67 -1.42 19.50
CA THR A 17 -4.71 -0.39 19.34
C THR A 17 -4.93 0.44 20.61
N LYS A 18 -4.03 0.39 21.58
CA LYS A 18 -4.13 1.23 22.80
C LYS A 18 -4.13 2.71 22.44
N GLY A 19 -5.20 3.39 22.82
CA GLY A 19 -5.37 4.82 22.52
C GLY A 19 -5.86 5.12 21.09
N VAL A 20 -6.13 4.10 20.27
CA VAL A 20 -6.65 4.26 18.92
C VAL A 20 -8.00 3.55 18.79
N SER A 21 -8.99 4.21 18.23
CA SER A 21 -10.33 3.63 18.06
C SER A 21 -10.36 2.54 17.00
N VAL A 22 -11.15 1.48 17.26
CA VAL A 22 -11.44 0.40 16.31
C VAL A 22 -12.94 0.26 16.18
N GLU A 23 -13.46 0.33 14.97
CA GLU A 23 -14.88 0.20 14.65
C GLU A 23 -15.41 -1.19 15.02
N ALA A 24 -16.67 -1.28 15.47
CA ALA A 24 -17.30 -2.56 15.84
C ALA A 24 -17.31 -3.57 14.67
N ASP A 25 -17.60 -3.11 13.46
CA ASP A 25 -17.60 -3.96 12.27
C ASP A 25 -16.20 -4.50 11.94
N ALA A 26 -15.15 -3.70 12.15
CA ALA A 26 -13.77 -4.16 12.00
C ALA A 26 -13.43 -5.22 13.05
N ARG A 27 -13.85 -5.06 14.31
CA ARG A 27 -13.69 -6.09 15.35
C ARG A 27 -14.41 -7.39 15.00
N GLN A 28 -15.63 -7.30 14.48
CA GLN A 28 -16.37 -8.48 14.05
C GLN A 28 -15.68 -9.20 12.87
N GLN A 29 -15.11 -8.45 11.93
CA GLN A 29 -14.36 -9.00 10.81
C GLN A 29 -13.07 -9.72 11.29
N LEU A 30 -12.38 -9.20 12.29
CA LEU A 30 -11.24 -9.85 12.93
C LEU A 30 -11.65 -11.17 13.61
N ILE A 31 -12.75 -11.18 14.36
CA ILE A 31 -13.29 -12.39 15.00
C ILE A 31 -13.61 -13.46 13.94
N ASN A 32 -14.26 -13.08 12.85
CA ASN A 32 -14.58 -13.99 11.77
C ASN A 32 -13.32 -14.60 11.13
N THR A 33 -12.30 -13.78 10.87
CA THR A 33 -11.02 -14.24 10.32
C THR A 33 -10.30 -15.18 11.29
N ALA A 34 -10.31 -14.86 12.59
CA ALA A 34 -9.65 -15.65 13.62
C ALA A 34 -10.30 -17.03 13.86
N LYS A 35 -11.55 -17.24 13.43
CA LYS A 35 -12.24 -18.54 13.48
C LYS A 35 -11.73 -19.55 12.45
N MET A 36 -10.97 -19.11 11.44
CA MET A 36 -10.46 -20.01 10.40
C MET A 36 -9.46 -21.01 11.00
N PRO A 37 -9.59 -22.31 10.71
CA PRO A 37 -8.85 -23.36 11.44
C PRO A 37 -7.36 -23.40 11.16
N PHE A 38 -6.90 -22.80 10.07
CA PHE A 38 -5.52 -22.76 9.62
C PHE A 38 -4.75 -21.47 10.01
N ILE A 39 -5.37 -20.61 10.86
CA ILE A 39 -4.65 -19.47 11.43
C ILE A 39 -3.54 -20.00 12.34
N PHE A 40 -2.31 -19.55 12.09
CA PHE A 40 -1.15 -19.94 12.88
C PHE A 40 -1.01 -19.05 14.11
N LYS A 41 -1.08 -19.64 15.29
CA LYS A 41 -0.95 -18.98 16.62
C LYS A 41 -1.96 -17.87 16.88
N HIS A 42 -1.88 -16.74 16.19
CA HIS A 42 -2.73 -15.56 16.40
C HIS A 42 -2.74 -14.64 15.19
N ILE A 43 -3.73 -13.77 15.10
CA ILE A 43 -3.72 -12.63 14.16
C ILE A 43 -3.08 -11.43 14.88
N ALA A 44 -2.18 -10.70 14.19
CA ALA A 44 -1.66 -9.44 14.67
C ALA A 44 -2.36 -8.27 13.95
N VAL A 45 -2.72 -7.23 14.71
CA VAL A 45 -3.50 -6.09 14.22
C VAL A 45 -2.79 -4.79 14.54
N MET A 46 -2.52 -4.02 13.50
CA MET A 46 -1.81 -2.76 13.57
C MET A 46 -2.74 -1.61 14.02
N PRO A 47 -2.21 -0.53 14.59
CA PRO A 47 -3.02 0.56 15.13
C PRO A 47 -3.88 1.31 14.08
N ASP A 48 -3.50 1.28 12.83
CA ASP A 48 -4.23 1.86 11.70
C ASP A 48 -5.43 1.02 11.22
N VAL A 49 -5.76 -0.06 11.92
CA VAL A 49 -6.82 -1.00 11.54
C VAL A 49 -8.17 -0.33 11.29
N HIS A 50 -8.82 -0.72 10.21
CA HIS A 50 -10.17 -0.31 9.85
C HIS A 50 -10.86 -1.36 8.97
N LEU A 51 -12.17 -1.20 8.78
CA LEU A 51 -12.96 -2.13 7.97
C LEU A 51 -12.42 -2.22 6.54
N GLY A 52 -12.26 -3.43 6.03
CA GLY A 52 -11.80 -3.72 4.67
C GLY A 52 -12.73 -4.70 3.96
N LYS A 53 -12.63 -4.78 2.63
CA LYS A 53 -13.32 -5.83 1.86
C LYS A 53 -12.58 -7.17 2.08
N GLY A 54 -13.29 -8.18 2.52
CA GLY A 54 -12.78 -9.53 2.79
C GLY A 54 -12.14 -9.68 4.18
N SER A 55 -11.15 -8.87 4.52
CA SER A 55 -10.54 -8.79 5.85
C SER A 55 -10.21 -7.34 6.19
N THR A 56 -9.98 -7.05 7.47
CA THR A 56 -9.56 -5.72 7.93
C THR A 56 -8.26 -5.29 7.26
N ILE A 57 -8.16 -4.00 6.95
CA ILE A 57 -6.90 -3.33 6.62
C ILE A 57 -6.18 -3.04 7.94
N GLY A 58 -4.87 -3.19 8.01
CA GLY A 58 -4.09 -3.15 9.24
C GLY A 58 -3.97 -4.53 9.89
N SER A 59 -4.09 -5.62 9.11
CA SER A 59 -4.01 -6.99 9.64
C SER A 59 -2.85 -7.78 9.07
N VAL A 60 -2.26 -8.60 9.94
CA VAL A 60 -1.26 -9.62 9.62
C VAL A 60 -1.90 -10.97 9.93
N ILE A 61 -2.13 -11.75 8.89
CA ILE A 61 -2.88 -13.01 8.94
C ILE A 61 -1.93 -14.15 8.58
N PRO A 62 -1.34 -14.82 9.59
CA PRO A 62 -0.46 -15.96 9.37
C PRO A 62 -1.30 -17.21 9.15
N THR A 63 -0.99 -17.98 8.11
CA THR A 63 -1.71 -19.23 7.79
C THR A 63 -0.75 -20.37 7.54
N LYS A 64 -1.18 -21.58 7.84
CA LYS A 64 -0.44 -22.82 7.55
C LYS A 64 -1.33 -23.77 6.74
N GLY A 65 -0.87 -24.16 5.56
CA GLY A 65 -1.59 -25.10 4.70
C GLY A 65 -2.78 -24.51 3.92
N ALA A 66 -3.02 -23.20 3.98
CA ALA A 66 -4.09 -22.54 3.22
C ALA A 66 -3.80 -21.07 2.99
N ILE A 67 -4.50 -20.47 1.99
CA ILE A 67 -4.42 -19.04 1.69
C ILE A 67 -5.82 -18.48 1.37
N ILE A 68 -6.11 -17.28 1.90
CA ILE A 68 -7.38 -16.56 1.67
C ILE A 68 -7.12 -15.43 0.67
N PRO A 69 -7.59 -15.52 -0.59
CA PRO A 69 -7.35 -14.47 -1.59
C PRO A 69 -7.86 -13.08 -1.17
N ALA A 70 -9.04 -13.01 -0.54
CA ALA A 70 -9.59 -11.75 -0.09
C ALA A 70 -8.80 -11.11 1.09
N ALA A 71 -7.99 -11.89 1.80
CA ALA A 71 -7.10 -11.38 2.85
C ALA A 71 -5.91 -10.60 2.27
N VAL A 72 -5.44 -10.90 1.06
CA VAL A 72 -4.48 -10.05 0.34
C VAL A 72 -5.19 -8.82 -0.22
N GLY A 73 -6.42 -9.01 -0.72
CA GLY A 73 -7.22 -7.97 -1.35
C GLY A 73 -6.97 -7.85 -2.85
N VAL A 74 -7.50 -6.76 -3.44
CA VAL A 74 -7.46 -6.55 -4.88
C VAL A 74 -6.36 -5.57 -5.33
N ASP A 75 -5.80 -4.79 -4.42
CA ASP A 75 -4.63 -3.92 -4.72
C ASP A 75 -3.35 -4.65 -4.31
N ILE A 76 -3.09 -5.76 -5.01
CA ILE A 76 -1.95 -6.65 -4.74
C ILE A 76 -0.64 -5.88 -4.93
N GLY A 77 0.26 -6.00 -3.96
CA GLY A 77 1.57 -5.35 -4.00
C GLY A 77 1.52 -3.83 -3.79
N CYS A 78 0.35 -3.25 -3.44
CA CYS A 78 0.31 -1.85 -3.04
C CYS A 78 1.37 -1.59 -1.97
N GLY A 79 2.04 -0.45 -2.05
CA GLY A 79 3.18 -0.16 -1.22
C GLY A 79 3.73 1.25 -1.43
N MET A 80 4.80 1.52 -0.71
CA MET A 80 5.47 2.80 -0.68
C MET A 80 6.87 2.70 -1.28
N ASN A 81 7.32 3.79 -1.90
CA ASN A 81 8.73 4.02 -2.20
C ASN A 81 9.13 5.40 -1.67
N ALA A 82 10.29 5.51 -1.03
CA ALA A 82 10.87 6.77 -0.58
C ALA A 82 12.35 6.84 -0.93
N LEU A 83 12.76 8.01 -1.44
CA LEU A 83 14.13 8.32 -1.79
C LEU A 83 14.59 9.55 -1.03
N ARG A 84 15.69 9.45 -0.29
CA ARG A 84 16.40 10.60 0.25
C ARG A 84 17.25 11.24 -0.84
N THR A 85 17.10 12.54 -1.07
CA THR A 85 17.82 13.22 -2.14
C THR A 85 19.06 13.95 -1.62
N ALA A 86 19.90 14.45 -2.52
CA ALA A 86 21.00 15.37 -2.20
C ALA A 86 20.55 16.83 -2.03
N LEU A 87 19.26 17.13 -2.27
CA LEU A 87 18.69 18.47 -2.24
C LEU A 87 18.23 18.87 -0.84
N THR A 88 18.22 20.15 -0.57
CA THR A 88 17.61 20.76 0.61
C THR A 88 16.42 21.65 0.22
N ALA A 89 15.67 22.13 1.19
CA ALA A 89 14.55 23.04 0.95
C ALA A 89 14.95 24.29 0.13
N ALA A 90 16.19 24.79 0.30
CA ALA A 90 16.72 25.93 -0.43
C ALA A 90 16.94 25.66 -1.94
N ASP A 91 16.95 24.39 -2.34
CA ASP A 91 17.13 23.97 -3.74
C ASP A 91 15.80 23.86 -4.49
N LEU A 92 14.68 23.88 -3.77
CA LEU A 92 13.35 23.81 -4.36
C LEU A 92 12.96 25.18 -4.98
N PRO A 93 12.15 25.21 -6.05
CA PRO A 93 11.68 26.45 -6.63
C PRO A 93 10.77 27.21 -5.64
N GLU A 94 10.80 28.56 -5.69
CA GLU A 94 9.89 29.39 -4.90
C GLU A 94 8.40 29.07 -5.20
N ASN A 95 8.10 28.81 -6.47
CA ASN A 95 6.77 28.39 -6.91
C ASN A 95 6.66 26.87 -6.99
N LEU A 96 6.19 26.24 -5.92
CA LEU A 96 6.01 24.78 -5.85
C LEU A 96 4.95 24.23 -6.82
N ALA A 97 4.07 25.07 -7.37
CA ALA A 97 3.11 24.66 -8.40
C ALA A 97 3.80 24.20 -9.69
N GLU A 98 4.94 24.81 -10.04
CA GLU A 98 5.75 24.39 -11.19
C GLU A 98 6.32 22.98 -10.97
N LEU A 99 6.81 22.71 -9.76
CA LEU A 99 7.29 21.39 -9.39
C LEU A 99 6.17 20.35 -9.43
N ARG A 100 4.98 20.67 -8.87
CA ARG A 100 3.81 19.80 -8.94
C ARG A 100 3.44 19.47 -10.39
N GLN A 101 3.36 20.47 -11.27
CA GLN A 101 3.04 20.28 -12.68
C GLN A 101 4.08 19.44 -13.42
N ALA A 102 5.38 19.62 -13.11
CA ALA A 102 6.45 18.82 -13.68
C ALA A 102 6.28 17.33 -13.31
N ILE A 103 5.98 17.03 -12.05
CA ILE A 103 5.71 15.65 -11.59
C ILE A 103 4.44 15.08 -12.26
N GLU A 104 3.35 15.87 -12.33
CA GLU A 104 2.10 15.48 -13.01
C GLU A 104 2.31 15.18 -14.51
N THR A 105 3.28 15.84 -15.13
CA THR A 105 3.67 15.61 -16.53
C THR A 105 4.53 14.36 -16.66
N ALA A 106 5.43 14.13 -15.72
CA ALA A 106 6.39 13.03 -15.74
C ALA A 106 5.76 11.66 -15.41
N VAL A 107 4.62 11.62 -14.70
CA VAL A 107 3.96 10.39 -14.28
C VAL A 107 2.47 10.46 -14.60
N PRO A 108 1.94 9.63 -15.52
CA PRO A 108 0.51 9.52 -15.79
C PRO A 108 -0.26 9.17 -14.52
N HIS A 109 -1.36 9.89 -14.29
CA HIS A 109 -2.18 9.73 -13.09
C HIS A 109 -3.67 9.90 -13.42
N GLY A 110 -4.51 9.52 -12.49
CA GLY A 110 -5.95 9.56 -12.65
C GLY A 110 -6.51 8.31 -13.35
N ARG A 111 -7.76 8.41 -13.70
CA ARG A 111 -8.54 7.35 -14.33
C ARG A 111 -9.42 7.95 -15.42
N THR A 112 -9.56 7.24 -16.54
CA THR A 112 -10.54 7.62 -17.56
C THR A 112 -11.94 7.34 -17.06
N THR A 113 -12.81 8.37 -17.07
CA THR A 113 -14.23 8.26 -16.79
C THR A 113 -15.03 8.45 -18.09
N GLY A 114 -16.03 7.57 -18.30
CA GLY A 114 -16.90 7.64 -19.48
C GLY A 114 -16.29 7.06 -20.76
N ARG A 115 -16.79 7.50 -21.93
CA ARG A 115 -16.38 6.99 -23.28
C ARG A 115 -15.15 7.70 -23.86
N CYS A 116 -14.20 8.10 -23.06
CA CYS A 116 -12.98 8.73 -23.55
C CYS A 116 -12.12 7.71 -24.27
N LYS A 117 -11.61 8.06 -25.46
CA LYS A 117 -10.73 7.18 -26.25
C LYS A 117 -9.31 7.06 -25.68
N ARG A 118 -8.90 8.02 -24.84
CA ARG A 118 -7.57 8.07 -24.23
C ARG A 118 -7.67 7.71 -22.75
N ASP A 119 -6.87 6.74 -22.32
CA ASP A 119 -6.71 6.44 -20.90
C ASP A 119 -5.73 7.43 -20.27
N LYS A 120 -6.25 8.31 -19.40
CA LYS A 120 -5.45 9.34 -18.71
C LYS A 120 -4.42 8.73 -17.75
N GLY A 121 -4.72 7.56 -17.18
CA GLY A 121 -3.86 6.86 -16.22
C GLY A 121 -2.83 5.95 -16.88
N ALA A 122 -2.63 6.02 -18.19
CA ALA A 122 -1.71 5.20 -18.95
C ALA A 122 -0.77 6.05 -19.83
N TRP A 123 0.39 5.51 -20.13
CA TRP A 123 1.27 6.09 -21.14
C TRP A 123 0.62 6.04 -22.52
N GLU A 124 0.81 7.08 -23.29
CA GLU A 124 0.56 7.04 -24.73
C GLU A 124 1.71 6.29 -25.41
N ASN A 125 2.94 6.71 -25.11
CA ASN A 125 4.19 6.09 -25.47
C ASN A 125 5.03 5.87 -24.22
N PRO A 126 5.16 4.65 -23.70
CA PRO A 126 5.96 4.36 -22.52
C PRO A 126 7.42 4.80 -22.73
N PRO A 127 8.09 5.36 -21.70
CA PRO A 127 9.52 5.67 -21.78
C PRO A 127 10.37 4.40 -21.66
N THR A 128 11.65 4.50 -22.06
CA THR A 128 12.58 3.34 -22.12
C THR A 128 12.74 2.62 -20.80
N ASN A 129 12.72 3.32 -19.66
CA ASN A 129 12.80 2.68 -18.35
C ASN A 129 11.60 1.79 -18.03
N VAL A 130 10.46 2.01 -18.67
CA VAL A 130 9.29 1.11 -18.61
C VAL A 130 9.54 -0.15 -19.44
N ASP A 131 10.17 -0.04 -20.59
CA ASP A 131 10.52 -1.19 -21.43
C ASP A 131 11.46 -2.15 -20.70
N ASP A 132 12.51 -1.61 -20.07
CA ASP A 132 13.48 -2.39 -19.31
C ASP A 132 12.82 -3.18 -18.18
N LYS A 133 11.94 -2.52 -17.41
CA LYS A 133 11.19 -3.16 -16.32
C LYS A 133 10.13 -4.15 -16.80
N TRP A 134 9.52 -3.89 -17.97
CA TRP A 134 8.59 -4.84 -18.56
C TRP A 134 9.27 -6.13 -19.01
N ALA A 135 10.51 -6.07 -19.46
CA ALA A 135 11.28 -7.26 -19.83
C ALA A 135 11.42 -8.23 -18.64
N GLU A 136 11.52 -7.75 -17.40
CA GLU A 136 11.54 -8.60 -16.21
C GLU A 136 10.18 -9.28 -15.93
N LEU A 137 9.08 -8.64 -16.35
CA LEU A 137 7.71 -9.13 -16.15
C LEU A 137 7.22 -10.07 -17.23
N GLU A 138 7.83 -10.04 -18.41
CA GLU A 138 7.28 -10.63 -19.62
C GLU A 138 7.04 -12.14 -19.53
N ALA A 139 8.02 -12.89 -19.01
CA ALA A 139 7.88 -14.35 -18.89
C ALA A 139 6.73 -14.76 -17.95
N GLY A 140 6.58 -14.06 -16.84
CA GLY A 140 5.47 -14.26 -15.91
C GLY A 140 4.12 -13.84 -16.50
N TYR A 141 4.10 -12.75 -17.28
CA TYR A 141 2.91 -12.29 -18.00
C TYR A 141 2.45 -13.29 -19.06
N GLN A 142 3.39 -13.86 -19.82
CA GLN A 142 3.09 -14.90 -20.80
C GLN A 142 2.47 -16.13 -20.14
N TRP A 143 3.05 -16.63 -19.04
CA TRP A 143 2.45 -17.72 -18.27
C TRP A 143 1.04 -17.37 -17.79
N LEU A 144 0.85 -16.20 -17.19
CA LEU A 144 -0.42 -15.74 -16.64
C LEU A 144 -1.50 -15.68 -17.73
N THR A 145 -1.19 -15.12 -18.88
CA THR A 145 -2.14 -14.90 -19.97
C THR A 145 -2.40 -16.14 -20.82
N GLN A 146 -1.44 -17.07 -20.91
CA GLN A 146 -1.66 -18.39 -21.54
C GLN A 146 -2.61 -19.23 -20.68
N LYS A 147 -2.41 -19.27 -19.37
CA LYS A 147 -3.28 -20.05 -18.47
C LYS A 147 -4.63 -19.36 -18.22
N TYR A 148 -4.64 -18.04 -18.17
CA TYR A 148 -5.82 -17.21 -17.87
C TYR A 148 -5.99 -16.11 -18.94
N PRO A 149 -6.51 -16.43 -20.16
CA PRO A 149 -6.58 -15.48 -21.29
C PRO A 149 -7.36 -14.19 -21.00
N ARG A 150 -8.22 -14.19 -20.00
CA ARG A 150 -8.98 -13.01 -19.57
C ARG A 150 -8.08 -11.83 -19.19
N PHE A 151 -6.83 -12.06 -18.78
CA PHE A 151 -5.89 -11.01 -18.40
C PHE A 151 -5.19 -10.35 -19.59
N LEU A 152 -5.38 -10.84 -20.82
CA LEU A 152 -4.93 -10.18 -22.05
C LEU A 152 -5.65 -8.85 -22.34
N ASN A 153 -6.88 -8.68 -21.83
CA ASN A 153 -7.74 -7.54 -22.12
C ASN A 153 -7.45 -6.29 -21.28
N THR A 154 -6.29 -6.22 -20.64
CA THR A 154 -5.88 -5.11 -19.78
C THR A 154 -4.70 -4.36 -20.41
N ASN A 155 -4.64 -3.03 -20.16
CA ASN A 155 -3.58 -2.16 -20.70
C ASN A 155 -2.30 -2.22 -19.84
N ASN A 156 -1.85 -3.42 -19.47
CA ASN A 156 -0.88 -3.67 -18.43
C ASN A 156 0.47 -3.00 -18.65
N TYR A 157 1.04 -3.17 -19.84
CA TYR A 157 2.32 -2.57 -20.21
C TYR A 157 2.28 -1.03 -20.08
N LYS A 158 1.22 -0.40 -20.59
CA LYS A 158 1.06 1.06 -20.54
C LYS A 158 0.73 1.62 -19.16
N HIS A 159 0.36 0.76 -18.20
CA HIS A 159 0.13 1.15 -16.81
C HIS A 159 1.38 1.03 -15.93
N LEU A 160 2.45 0.39 -16.41
CA LEU A 160 3.71 0.31 -15.65
C LEU A 160 4.36 1.70 -15.57
N GLY A 161 4.82 2.09 -14.40
CA GLY A 161 5.37 3.43 -14.15
C GLY A 161 4.31 4.54 -14.05
N THR A 162 3.07 4.20 -13.66
CA THR A 162 1.95 5.15 -13.52
C THR A 162 1.35 5.15 -12.11
N LEU A 163 0.81 6.29 -11.68
CA LEU A 163 0.35 6.50 -10.30
C LEU A 163 -0.98 5.79 -10.00
N GLY A 164 -1.98 5.94 -10.86
CA GLY A 164 -3.33 5.49 -10.60
C GLY A 164 -4.23 6.51 -9.93
N THR A 165 -5.12 6.04 -9.05
CA THR A 165 -6.15 6.86 -8.42
C THR A 165 -6.37 6.48 -6.95
N GLY A 166 -7.25 7.20 -6.30
CA GLY A 166 -7.69 6.91 -4.94
C GLY A 166 -6.70 7.41 -3.89
N ASN A 167 -6.20 6.53 -3.04
CA ASN A 167 -5.22 6.88 -2.02
C ASN A 167 -3.79 6.96 -2.55
N HIS A 168 -3.55 6.68 -3.83
CA HIS A 168 -2.21 6.79 -4.43
C HIS A 168 -1.77 8.26 -4.52
N PHE A 169 -0.48 8.50 -4.33
CA PHE A 169 0.09 9.83 -4.32
C PHE A 169 1.59 9.82 -4.65
N ILE A 170 2.11 11.00 -5.04
CA ILE A 170 3.53 11.32 -5.06
C ILE A 170 3.70 12.58 -4.23
N GLU A 171 4.66 12.58 -3.31
CA GLU A 171 4.93 13.68 -2.41
C GLU A 171 6.40 14.09 -2.44
N ILE A 172 6.63 15.40 -2.35
CA ILE A 172 7.92 15.97 -1.97
C ILE A 172 7.81 16.38 -0.52
N CYS A 173 8.72 15.88 0.29
CA CYS A 173 8.75 16.08 1.73
C CYS A 173 10.10 16.66 2.17
N LEU A 174 10.11 17.25 3.36
CA LEU A 174 11.32 17.68 4.05
C LEU A 174 11.44 16.97 5.39
N ASP A 175 12.63 16.51 5.73
CA ASP A 175 12.92 16.00 7.07
C ASP A 175 13.27 17.11 8.06
N GLU A 176 13.66 16.77 9.29
CA GLU A 176 14.01 17.71 10.37
C GLU A 176 15.22 18.57 10.06
N SER A 177 16.02 18.19 9.07
CA SER A 177 17.20 18.92 8.59
C SER A 177 16.93 19.68 7.30
N ASP A 178 15.65 19.81 6.89
CA ASP A 178 15.22 20.38 5.61
C ASP A 178 15.78 19.66 4.38
N GLN A 179 16.21 18.38 4.53
CA GLN A 179 16.61 17.54 3.42
C GLN A 179 15.38 17.10 2.63
N VAL A 180 15.46 17.18 1.30
CA VAL A 180 14.36 16.82 0.41
C VAL A 180 14.25 15.31 0.25
N TRP A 181 13.04 14.79 0.42
CA TRP A 181 12.64 13.40 0.15
C TRP A 181 11.59 13.35 -0.95
N ILE A 182 11.69 12.35 -1.81
CA ILE A 182 10.61 11.94 -2.71
C ILE A 182 9.92 10.75 -2.06
N MET A 183 8.61 10.78 -1.95
CA MET A 183 7.81 9.68 -1.42
C MET A 183 6.64 9.40 -2.36
N LEU A 184 6.37 8.12 -2.65
CA LEU A 184 5.26 7.75 -3.50
C LEU A 184 4.55 6.48 -3.03
N HIS A 185 3.26 6.41 -3.32
CA HIS A 185 2.36 5.32 -2.98
C HIS A 185 1.62 4.84 -4.23
N SER A 186 1.86 3.59 -4.64
CA SER A 186 1.17 2.96 -5.77
C SER A 186 1.27 1.44 -5.69
N GLY A 187 0.49 0.74 -6.52
CA GLY A 187 0.36 -0.72 -6.53
C GLY A 187 0.45 -1.33 -7.93
N SER A 188 -0.10 -2.54 -8.07
CA SER A 188 -0.08 -3.33 -9.31
C SER A 188 -1.10 -2.89 -10.36
N ARG A 189 -1.72 -1.74 -10.19
CA ARG A 189 -2.64 -1.13 -11.14
C ARG A 189 -3.83 -2.07 -11.47
N GLY A 190 -4.42 -1.91 -12.65
CA GLY A 190 -5.59 -2.68 -13.07
C GLY A 190 -5.39 -4.19 -13.12
N ILE A 191 -4.20 -4.66 -13.44
CA ILE A 191 -3.91 -6.10 -13.53
C ILE A 191 -3.96 -6.79 -12.16
N GLY A 192 -3.40 -6.18 -11.11
CA GLY A 192 -3.51 -6.73 -9.75
C GLY A 192 -4.95 -6.80 -9.27
N ASN A 193 -5.75 -5.77 -9.59
CA ASN A 193 -7.19 -5.80 -9.28
C ASN A 193 -7.91 -6.94 -10.02
N ALA A 194 -7.59 -7.16 -11.30
CA ALA A 194 -8.17 -8.26 -12.09
C ALA A 194 -7.79 -9.63 -11.53
N ILE A 195 -6.52 -9.82 -11.15
CA ILE A 195 -6.02 -11.06 -10.51
C ILE A 195 -6.72 -11.28 -9.18
N GLY A 196 -6.71 -10.29 -8.28
CA GLY A 196 -7.34 -10.41 -6.96
C GLY A 196 -8.82 -10.74 -7.06
N THR A 197 -9.56 -10.01 -7.89
CA THR A 197 -11.00 -10.27 -8.09
C THR A 197 -11.26 -11.67 -8.63
N TYR A 198 -10.49 -12.10 -9.63
CA TYR A 198 -10.67 -13.43 -10.22
C TYR A 198 -10.46 -14.56 -9.21
N PHE A 199 -9.36 -14.53 -8.46
CA PHE A 199 -9.06 -15.60 -7.52
C PHE A 199 -9.94 -15.56 -6.26
N ILE A 200 -10.46 -14.39 -5.87
CA ILE A 200 -11.50 -14.29 -4.83
C ILE A 200 -12.77 -14.99 -5.30
N ASP A 201 -13.26 -14.67 -6.50
CA ASP A 201 -14.46 -15.31 -7.08
C ASP A 201 -14.24 -16.82 -7.29
N LEU A 202 -13.05 -17.21 -7.72
CA LEU A 202 -12.69 -18.62 -7.92
C LEU A 202 -12.70 -19.40 -6.61
N ALA A 203 -12.11 -18.86 -5.52
CA ALA A 203 -12.13 -19.50 -4.22
C ALA A 203 -13.56 -19.68 -3.69
N GLN A 204 -14.42 -18.69 -3.86
CA GLN A 204 -15.85 -18.80 -3.51
C GLN A 204 -16.57 -19.87 -4.34
N LYS A 205 -16.25 -19.98 -5.63
CA LYS A 205 -16.84 -20.99 -6.50
C LYS A 205 -16.41 -22.41 -6.12
N GLU A 206 -15.11 -22.62 -5.87
CA GLU A 206 -14.57 -23.92 -5.46
C GLU A 206 -15.16 -24.39 -4.11
N MET A 207 -15.47 -23.46 -3.22
CA MET A 207 -16.06 -23.74 -1.92
C MET A 207 -17.58 -23.59 -1.88
N GLN A 208 -18.26 -23.56 -3.01
CA GLN A 208 -19.70 -23.21 -3.11
C GLN A 208 -20.58 -23.99 -2.13
N GLU A 209 -20.33 -25.28 -1.95
CA GLU A 209 -21.10 -26.14 -1.03
C GLU A 209 -20.81 -25.83 0.45
N GLN A 210 -19.67 -25.21 0.76
CA GLN A 210 -19.20 -24.92 2.10
C GLN A 210 -19.34 -23.44 2.49
N LEU A 211 -19.71 -22.56 1.57
CA LEU A 211 -19.76 -21.11 1.80
C LEU A 211 -20.63 -20.69 2.98
N GLU A 212 -21.75 -21.40 3.20
CA GLU A 212 -22.68 -21.10 4.30
C GLU A 212 -22.13 -21.52 5.67
N THR A 213 -21.09 -22.35 5.71
CA THR A 213 -20.42 -22.79 6.95
C THR A 213 -19.27 -21.87 7.33
N LEU A 214 -18.80 -21.01 6.41
CA LEU A 214 -17.74 -20.07 6.70
C LEU A 214 -18.26 -18.89 7.54
N PRO A 215 -17.44 -18.34 8.44
CA PRO A 215 -17.79 -17.13 9.21
C PRO A 215 -18.12 -15.92 8.33
N SER A 216 -17.59 -15.89 7.12
CA SER A 216 -17.90 -14.95 6.03
C SER A 216 -17.54 -15.61 4.70
N ARG A 217 -18.35 -15.37 3.66
CA ARG A 217 -18.07 -15.84 2.28
C ARG A 217 -16.74 -15.33 1.72
N ASP A 218 -16.31 -14.16 2.15
CA ASP A 218 -15.04 -13.57 1.76
C ASP A 218 -13.82 -14.32 2.34
N LEU A 219 -14.03 -15.23 3.30
CA LEU A 219 -12.98 -16.09 3.85
C LEU A 219 -12.79 -17.40 3.09
N ALA A 220 -13.40 -17.54 1.89
CA ALA A 220 -13.11 -18.63 0.99
C ALA A 220 -11.60 -18.70 0.69
N TYR A 221 -11.06 -19.94 0.63
CA TYR A 221 -9.62 -20.17 0.61
C TYR A 221 -9.22 -21.29 -0.33
N PHE A 222 -7.94 -21.35 -0.66
CA PHE A 222 -7.32 -22.49 -1.33
C PHE A 222 -6.45 -23.27 -0.35
N MET A 223 -6.51 -24.60 -0.43
CA MET A 223 -5.64 -25.48 0.34
C MET A 223 -4.29 -25.67 -0.35
N GLU A 224 -3.20 -25.69 0.41
CA GLU A 224 -1.85 -26.00 -0.07
C GLU A 224 -1.83 -27.39 -0.75
N GLY A 225 -1.10 -27.49 -1.86
CA GLY A 225 -1.04 -28.69 -2.69
C GLY A 225 -2.16 -28.81 -3.73
N THR A 226 -3.03 -27.80 -3.85
CA THR A 226 -4.00 -27.70 -4.94
C THR A 226 -3.48 -26.82 -6.08
N GLU A 227 -3.91 -27.08 -7.32
CA GLU A 227 -3.50 -26.30 -8.49
C GLU A 227 -3.82 -24.81 -8.33
N TYR A 228 -5.01 -24.47 -7.83
CA TYR A 228 -5.41 -23.06 -7.66
C TYR A 228 -4.65 -22.34 -6.54
N PHE A 229 -4.17 -23.05 -5.55
CA PHE A 229 -3.28 -22.50 -4.54
C PHE A 229 -1.94 -22.06 -5.16
N ASP A 230 -1.31 -22.96 -5.94
CA ASP A 230 -0.03 -22.68 -6.58
C ASP A 230 -0.15 -21.57 -7.63
N ASP A 231 -1.21 -21.60 -8.44
CA ASP A 231 -1.50 -20.59 -9.45
C ASP A 231 -1.74 -19.20 -8.82
N TYR A 232 -2.50 -19.16 -7.71
CA TYR A 232 -2.74 -17.92 -7.01
C TYR A 232 -1.46 -17.32 -6.45
N LEU A 233 -0.62 -18.11 -5.77
CA LEU A 233 0.66 -17.65 -5.26
C LEU A 233 1.57 -17.11 -6.36
N LYS A 234 1.63 -17.82 -7.50
CA LYS A 234 2.43 -17.40 -8.65
C LYS A 234 1.90 -16.10 -9.27
N ALA A 235 0.58 -15.96 -9.42
CA ALA A 235 -0.05 -14.76 -9.95
C ALA A 235 0.13 -13.55 -9.00
N VAL A 236 0.02 -13.76 -7.68
CA VAL A 236 0.26 -12.74 -6.65
C VAL A 236 1.72 -12.31 -6.65
N ALA A 237 2.68 -13.26 -6.69
CA ALA A 237 4.10 -12.94 -6.74
C ALA A 237 4.44 -12.08 -7.97
N TRP A 238 3.86 -12.41 -9.14
CA TRP A 238 4.01 -11.59 -10.33
C TRP A 238 3.42 -10.19 -10.16
N ALA A 239 2.23 -10.06 -9.57
CA ALA A 239 1.59 -8.76 -9.34
C ALA A 239 2.36 -7.92 -8.30
N GLN A 240 2.97 -8.54 -7.30
CA GLN A 240 3.87 -7.90 -6.33
C GLN A 240 5.13 -7.36 -7.04
N LEU A 241 5.75 -8.16 -7.90
CA LEU A 241 6.89 -7.71 -8.72
C LEU A 241 6.49 -6.54 -9.62
N PHE A 242 5.34 -6.64 -10.33
CA PHE A 242 4.81 -5.53 -11.12
C PHE A 242 4.67 -4.25 -10.28
N ALA A 243 4.11 -4.34 -9.08
CA ALA A 243 3.92 -3.19 -8.21
C ALA A 243 5.24 -2.56 -7.75
N SER A 244 6.26 -3.37 -7.43
CA SER A 244 7.60 -2.88 -7.10
C SER A 244 8.22 -2.13 -8.28
N LEU A 245 8.25 -2.74 -9.44
CA LEU A 245 8.81 -2.15 -10.67
C LEU A 245 8.00 -0.91 -11.13
N ASN A 246 6.68 -0.89 -10.87
CA ASN A 246 5.84 0.29 -11.11
C ASN A 246 6.34 1.49 -10.28
N ARG A 247 6.59 1.29 -8.98
CA ARG A 247 7.11 2.34 -8.09
C ARG A 247 8.52 2.77 -8.47
N ASP A 248 9.40 1.82 -8.86
CA ASP A 248 10.76 2.12 -9.30
C ASP A 248 10.76 2.99 -10.57
N ALA A 249 9.94 2.64 -11.58
CA ALA A 249 9.80 3.45 -12.80
C ALA A 249 9.26 4.84 -12.50
N MET A 250 8.26 4.95 -11.60
CA MET A 250 7.74 6.25 -11.17
C MET A 250 8.81 7.08 -10.47
N MET A 251 9.58 6.47 -9.55
CA MET A 251 10.65 7.16 -8.82
C MET A 251 11.69 7.74 -9.78
N GLU A 252 12.14 6.99 -10.75
CA GLU A 252 13.08 7.45 -11.78
C GLU A 252 12.53 8.64 -12.58
N ASN A 253 11.25 8.60 -12.95
CA ASN A 253 10.62 9.70 -13.67
C ASN A 253 10.46 10.96 -12.80
N VAL A 254 10.12 10.82 -11.52
CA VAL A 254 10.03 11.94 -10.56
C VAL A 254 11.42 12.54 -10.30
N VAL A 255 12.45 11.71 -10.12
CA VAL A 255 13.84 12.16 -9.99
C VAL A 255 14.26 12.99 -11.20
N THR A 256 13.96 12.54 -12.41
CA THR A 256 14.25 13.24 -13.66
C THR A 256 13.51 14.59 -13.72
N ALA A 257 12.24 14.63 -13.34
CA ALA A 257 11.45 15.88 -13.28
C ALA A 257 12.04 16.87 -12.26
N LEU A 258 12.36 16.40 -11.05
CA LEU A 258 12.95 17.22 -10.00
C LEU A 258 14.32 17.76 -10.42
N GLN A 259 15.16 16.94 -11.03
CA GLN A 259 16.47 17.36 -11.55
C GLN A 259 16.33 18.41 -12.66
N SER A 260 15.35 18.28 -13.54
CA SER A 260 15.07 19.25 -14.59
C SER A 260 14.66 20.63 -14.04
N ILE A 261 13.85 20.65 -12.99
CA ILE A 261 13.39 21.89 -12.36
C ILE A 261 14.49 22.55 -11.54
N THR A 262 15.23 21.77 -10.74
CA THR A 262 16.24 22.32 -9.81
C THR A 262 17.59 22.57 -10.49
N GLN A 263 17.84 21.98 -11.65
CA GLN A 263 19.14 21.97 -12.35
C GLN A 263 20.29 21.42 -11.49
N LYS A 264 19.96 20.52 -10.53
CA LYS A 264 20.93 19.95 -9.58
C LYS A 264 20.86 18.43 -9.59
N THR A 265 21.93 17.79 -9.15
CA THR A 265 21.95 16.34 -8.92
C THR A 265 20.99 16.00 -7.79
N VAL A 266 20.05 15.10 -8.05
CA VAL A 266 19.01 14.72 -7.11
C VAL A 266 19.42 13.51 -6.28
N ARG A 267 19.97 12.45 -6.88
CA ARG A 267 20.35 11.23 -6.15
C ARG A 267 21.62 11.44 -5.33
N LEU A 268 21.62 10.86 -4.12
CA LEU A 268 22.83 10.71 -3.33
C LEU A 268 23.79 9.70 -4.00
N PRO A 269 25.10 9.81 -3.76
CA PRO A 269 26.05 8.76 -4.16
C PRO A 269 25.66 7.41 -3.52
N GLN A 270 25.77 6.32 -4.27
CA GLN A 270 25.36 4.94 -3.87
C GLN A 270 26.16 4.36 -2.66
N THR A 271 26.97 5.14 -2.01
CA THR A 271 27.83 4.74 -0.87
C THR A 271 27.14 4.86 0.49
N LEU A 272 25.91 5.39 0.57
CA LEU A 272 25.17 5.54 1.83
C LEU A 272 24.15 4.41 2.00
N ALA A 273 24.15 3.78 3.17
CA ALA A 273 23.39 2.57 3.50
C ALA A 273 21.84 2.73 3.45
N MET A 274 21.30 3.93 3.17
CA MET A 274 19.87 4.20 3.10
C MET A 274 19.59 5.28 2.06
N GLU A 275 19.52 4.88 0.81
CA GLU A 275 19.19 5.79 -0.29
C GLU A 275 17.74 5.69 -0.73
N GLU A 276 17.23 4.48 -0.86
CA GLU A 276 15.87 4.21 -1.36
C GLU A 276 15.21 3.06 -0.58
N ILE A 277 13.93 3.22 -0.24
CA ILE A 277 13.12 2.22 0.44
C ILE A 277 11.93 1.91 -0.45
N ASN A 278 11.79 0.66 -0.91
CA ASN A 278 10.61 0.19 -1.65
C ASN A 278 9.99 -0.98 -0.89
N CYS A 279 8.78 -0.81 -0.36
CA CYS A 279 8.13 -1.80 0.48
C CYS A 279 6.66 -1.99 0.12
N HIS A 280 6.18 -3.25 0.19
CA HIS A 280 4.76 -3.59 0.05
C HIS A 280 4.02 -3.46 1.39
N HIS A 281 2.70 -3.27 1.31
CA HIS A 281 1.80 -3.38 2.45
C HIS A 281 0.51 -4.18 2.18
N ASN A 282 0.31 -4.67 0.94
CA ASN A 282 -0.74 -5.64 0.59
C ASN A 282 -0.09 -6.80 -0.18
N TYR A 283 0.31 -7.85 0.55
CA TYR A 283 1.05 -8.95 -0.05
C TYR A 283 0.98 -10.22 0.79
N VAL A 284 1.41 -11.31 0.22
CA VAL A 284 1.65 -12.57 0.95
C VAL A 284 3.07 -13.04 0.69
N GLN A 285 3.70 -13.57 1.72
CA GLN A 285 5.04 -14.11 1.65
C GLN A 285 5.16 -15.34 2.56
N LYS A 286 5.94 -16.33 2.12
CA LYS A 286 6.32 -17.47 2.94
C LYS A 286 7.47 -17.06 3.84
N GLU A 287 7.31 -17.20 5.15
CA GLU A 287 8.23 -16.68 6.16
C GLU A 287 8.46 -17.67 7.29
N GLN A 288 9.60 -17.54 8.00
CA GLN A 288 9.89 -18.30 9.23
C GLN A 288 9.46 -17.49 10.45
N HIS A 289 8.55 -18.02 11.24
CA HIS A 289 8.10 -17.44 12.50
C HIS A 289 7.88 -18.52 13.55
N PHE A 290 8.34 -18.29 14.78
CA PHE A 290 8.22 -19.23 15.90
C PHE A 290 8.70 -20.66 15.57
N GLY A 291 9.73 -20.77 14.73
CA GLY A 291 10.31 -22.06 14.31
C GLY A 291 9.55 -22.81 13.21
N GLU A 292 8.51 -22.21 12.64
CA GLU A 292 7.67 -22.80 11.59
C GLU A 292 7.70 -21.96 10.31
N GLU A 293 7.64 -22.64 9.16
CA GLU A 293 7.43 -22.00 7.87
C GLU A 293 5.94 -21.82 7.60
N ILE A 294 5.51 -20.56 7.39
CA ILE A 294 4.12 -20.18 7.26
C ILE A 294 3.91 -19.14 6.15
N TYR A 295 2.69 -18.99 5.70
CA TYR A 295 2.31 -17.88 4.81
C TYR A 295 1.84 -16.71 5.66
N VAL A 296 2.53 -15.57 5.53
CA VAL A 296 2.15 -14.32 6.20
C VAL A 296 1.49 -13.40 5.18
N THR A 297 0.19 -13.22 5.33
CA THR A 297 -0.57 -12.25 4.55
C THR A 297 -0.62 -10.92 5.30
N ARG A 298 -0.11 -9.85 4.69
CA ARG A 298 -0.22 -8.47 5.19
C ARG A 298 -1.21 -7.70 4.34
N LYS A 299 -2.24 -7.19 4.97
CA LYS A 299 -3.23 -6.31 4.36
C LYS A 299 -3.23 -4.98 5.07
N GLY A 300 -2.64 -3.96 4.44
CA GLY A 300 -2.40 -2.69 5.10
C GLY A 300 -1.42 -2.82 6.28
N ALA A 301 -0.37 -3.61 6.12
CA ALA A 301 0.71 -3.76 7.09
C ALA A 301 2.05 -3.93 6.38
N VAL A 302 3.10 -3.38 6.95
CA VAL A 302 4.46 -3.39 6.40
C VAL A 302 5.33 -4.36 7.21
N SER A 303 6.27 -5.02 6.53
CA SER A 303 7.31 -5.80 7.21
C SER A 303 8.21 -4.87 8.03
N ALA A 304 8.47 -5.25 9.28
CA ALA A 304 9.27 -4.51 10.25
C ALA A 304 10.28 -5.43 10.97
N ARG A 305 11.03 -6.21 10.18
CA ARG A 305 12.13 -7.05 10.70
C ARG A 305 13.19 -6.19 11.36
N ALA A 306 13.94 -6.75 12.29
CA ALA A 306 14.99 -6.02 12.98
C ALA A 306 15.96 -5.34 11.99
N GLY A 307 16.08 -4.02 12.08
CA GLY A 307 16.93 -3.21 11.20
C GLY A 307 16.33 -2.88 9.82
N GLN A 308 15.19 -3.45 9.43
CA GLN A 308 14.53 -3.17 8.14
C GLN A 308 13.89 -1.79 8.15
N TYR A 309 14.15 -1.00 7.11
CA TYR A 309 13.49 0.29 6.93
C TYR A 309 12.10 0.13 6.32
N GLY A 310 11.19 1.03 6.72
CA GLY A 310 9.82 1.10 6.25
C GLY A 310 9.31 2.54 6.21
N ILE A 311 8.13 2.72 5.63
CA ILE A 311 7.50 4.03 5.43
C ILE A 311 6.09 3.97 6.02
N ILE A 312 5.76 4.92 6.89
CA ILE A 312 4.42 5.06 7.46
C ILE A 312 3.91 6.47 7.14
N PRO A 313 3.15 6.64 6.04
CA PRO A 313 2.60 7.93 5.65
C PRO A 313 1.44 8.34 6.56
N GLY A 314 1.37 9.63 6.87
CA GLY A 314 0.17 10.26 7.38
C GLY A 314 -0.86 10.53 6.27
N SER A 315 -1.87 11.34 6.59
CA SER A 315 -2.79 11.89 5.59
C SER A 315 -2.19 13.12 4.90
N MET A 316 -2.83 13.61 3.86
CA MET A 316 -2.43 14.83 3.16
C MET A 316 -2.35 16.02 4.16
N GLY A 317 -1.17 16.65 4.24
CA GLY A 317 -0.90 17.72 5.21
C GLY A 317 -0.50 17.26 6.63
N ALA A 318 -0.52 15.96 6.92
CA ALA A 318 0.02 15.41 8.17
C ALA A 318 1.48 14.95 7.98
N LYS A 319 2.15 14.63 9.10
CA LYS A 319 3.50 14.05 9.08
C LYS A 319 3.50 12.64 8.48
N SER A 320 4.62 12.26 7.89
CA SER A 320 4.94 10.88 7.52
C SER A 320 6.25 10.45 8.19
N PHE A 321 6.51 9.16 8.28
CA PHE A 321 7.66 8.66 9.02
C PHE A 321 8.46 7.65 8.20
N ILE A 322 9.78 7.80 8.23
CA ILE A 322 10.72 6.74 7.88
C ILE A 322 11.07 6.02 9.18
N VAL A 323 10.84 4.73 9.19
CA VAL A 323 10.97 3.90 10.39
C VAL A 323 11.95 2.77 10.19
N ARG A 324 12.46 2.25 11.31
CA ARG A 324 13.27 1.03 11.35
C ARG A 324 12.57 -0.02 12.20
N GLY A 325 12.36 -1.21 11.67
CA GLY A 325 11.72 -2.33 12.34
C GLY A 325 12.52 -2.82 13.54
N LEU A 326 11.82 -3.21 14.59
CA LEU A 326 12.39 -3.78 15.82
C LEU A 326 12.33 -5.32 15.85
N GLY A 327 11.69 -5.95 14.85
CA GLY A 327 11.63 -7.41 14.73
C GLY A 327 10.75 -8.08 15.79
N ASN A 328 9.66 -7.44 16.21
CA ASN A 328 8.75 -7.99 17.20
C ASN A 328 8.04 -9.25 16.66
N GLU A 329 8.35 -10.43 17.20
CA GLU A 329 7.77 -11.71 16.75
C GLU A 329 6.25 -11.78 16.97
N GLU A 330 5.73 -11.11 18.01
CA GLU A 330 4.30 -11.11 18.32
C GLU A 330 3.46 -10.38 17.26
N SER A 331 4.07 -9.47 16.51
CA SER A 331 3.47 -8.83 15.33
C SER A 331 3.81 -9.51 14.01
N PHE A 332 4.46 -10.69 14.04
CA PHE A 332 5.08 -11.32 12.86
C PHE A 332 6.01 -10.35 12.14
N CYS A 333 6.84 -9.64 12.90
CA CYS A 333 7.75 -8.60 12.41
C CYS A 333 7.03 -7.61 11.49
N SER A 334 5.93 -7.01 11.95
CA SER A 334 5.10 -6.12 11.15
C SER A 334 4.72 -4.84 11.90
N CYS A 335 4.40 -3.78 11.14
CA CYS A 335 3.93 -2.49 11.64
C CYS A 335 2.81 -1.93 10.75
N SER A 336 2.21 -0.81 11.13
CA SER A 336 1.18 -0.13 10.34
C SER A 336 1.71 0.35 8.98
N HIS A 337 0.80 0.50 8.02
CA HIS A 337 1.12 0.99 6.68
C HIS A 337 0.83 2.49 6.50
N GLY A 338 0.19 3.13 7.47
CA GLY A 338 -0.20 4.53 7.40
C GLY A 338 -1.07 4.95 8.58
N ALA A 339 -1.83 6.03 8.42
CA ALA A 339 -2.71 6.54 9.46
C ALA A 339 -3.98 5.69 9.67
N GLY A 340 -4.48 5.02 8.61
CA GLY A 340 -5.77 4.35 8.64
C GLY A 340 -6.96 5.31 8.61
N ARG A 341 -8.08 4.86 8.08
CA ARG A 341 -9.28 5.70 7.94
C ARG A 341 -10.20 5.57 9.16
N VAL A 342 -10.88 6.67 9.49
CA VAL A 342 -11.97 6.71 10.47
C VAL A 342 -13.36 6.74 9.82
N MET A 343 -13.42 6.87 8.50
CA MET A 343 -14.68 6.87 7.74
C MET A 343 -14.47 6.49 6.28
N SER A 344 -15.58 6.07 5.65
CA SER A 344 -15.57 5.75 4.21
C SER A 344 -15.40 7.01 3.34
N ARG A 345 -14.89 6.83 2.11
CA ARG A 345 -14.75 7.91 1.12
C ARG A 345 -16.10 8.62 0.84
N THR A 346 -17.17 7.86 0.70
CA THR A 346 -18.51 8.41 0.50
C THR A 346 -18.97 9.27 1.68
N LYS A 347 -18.64 8.87 2.92
CA LYS A 347 -18.97 9.66 4.12
C LYS A 347 -18.16 10.96 4.15
N ALA A 348 -16.85 10.89 3.84
CA ALA A 348 -16.00 12.08 3.76
C ALA A 348 -16.53 13.11 2.74
N LYS A 349 -16.88 12.69 1.51
CA LYS A 349 -17.47 13.57 0.49
C LYS A 349 -18.81 14.21 0.91
N LYS A 350 -19.55 13.59 1.83
CA LYS A 350 -20.80 14.14 2.36
C LYS A 350 -20.60 15.13 3.50
N LEU A 351 -19.53 14.97 4.27
CA LEU A 351 -19.29 15.72 5.51
C LEU A 351 -18.43 16.97 5.30
N PHE A 352 -17.54 16.95 4.31
CA PHE A 352 -16.52 17.97 4.14
C PHE A 352 -16.66 18.71 2.81
N SER A 353 -16.26 19.97 2.81
CA SER A 353 -16.28 20.87 1.66
C SER A 353 -14.86 21.09 1.08
N VAL A 354 -14.80 21.77 -0.07
CA VAL A 354 -13.55 22.21 -0.69
C VAL A 354 -12.83 23.21 0.22
N GLU A 355 -13.57 24.07 0.94
CA GLU A 355 -13.02 25.04 1.89
C GLU A 355 -12.35 24.33 3.08
N ASP A 356 -12.89 23.20 3.54
CA ASP A 356 -12.28 22.37 4.58
C ASP A 356 -10.94 21.79 4.08
N GLN A 357 -10.90 21.30 2.84
CA GLN A 357 -9.69 20.79 2.19
C GLN A 357 -8.62 21.89 2.06
N ILE A 358 -8.99 23.09 1.61
CA ILE A 358 -8.10 24.22 1.48
C ILE A 358 -7.47 24.57 2.83
N ARG A 359 -8.27 24.64 3.90
CA ARG A 359 -7.77 24.92 5.26
C ARG A 359 -6.83 23.83 5.77
N ALA A 360 -7.20 22.57 5.61
CA ALA A 360 -6.44 21.45 6.11
C ALA A 360 -5.09 21.26 5.40
N THR A 361 -4.98 21.72 4.14
CA THR A 361 -3.78 21.58 3.31
C THR A 361 -3.16 22.94 2.92
N ALA A 362 -3.38 23.99 3.74
CA ALA A 362 -2.93 25.35 3.40
C ALA A 362 -1.40 25.46 3.19
N HIS A 363 -0.64 24.60 3.87
CA HIS A 363 0.83 24.54 3.84
C HIS A 363 1.39 23.56 2.81
N VAL A 364 0.54 22.90 2.01
CA VAL A 364 0.95 21.91 0.99
C VAL A 364 0.49 22.40 -0.39
N GLU A 365 1.37 22.37 -1.37
CA GLU A 365 1.01 22.54 -2.76
C GLU A 365 0.37 21.24 -3.28
N CYS A 366 -0.94 21.26 -3.49
CA CYS A 366 -1.72 20.10 -3.92
C CYS A 366 -3.00 20.52 -4.62
N ARG A 367 -3.69 19.56 -5.22
CA ARG A 367 -5.07 19.77 -5.71
C ARG A 367 -6.00 20.10 -4.54
N LYS A 368 -6.86 21.10 -4.73
CA LYS A 368 -7.83 21.59 -3.75
C LYS A 368 -9.23 21.69 -4.37
N ASP A 369 -9.68 20.60 -4.98
CA ASP A 369 -10.97 20.51 -5.68
C ASP A 369 -11.85 19.37 -5.11
N ALA A 370 -13.08 19.26 -5.63
CA ALA A 370 -14.06 18.28 -5.16
C ALA A 370 -13.65 16.81 -5.38
N GLU A 371 -12.72 16.53 -6.29
CA GLU A 371 -12.30 15.16 -6.60
C GLU A 371 -11.42 14.55 -5.50
N VAL A 372 -10.73 15.38 -4.70
CA VAL A 372 -9.82 14.93 -3.63
C VAL A 372 -10.42 14.98 -2.22
N ILE A 373 -11.67 15.41 -2.05
CA ILE A 373 -12.33 15.52 -0.72
C ILE A 373 -12.41 14.16 0.00
N ASP A 374 -12.52 13.06 -0.71
CA ASP A 374 -12.54 11.72 -0.11
C ASP A 374 -11.23 11.34 0.59
N GLU A 375 -10.13 12.06 0.31
CA GLU A 375 -8.81 11.88 0.91
C GLU A 375 -8.45 13.00 1.90
N ILE A 376 -9.43 13.80 2.34
CA ILE A 376 -9.23 14.89 3.29
C ILE A 376 -8.62 14.39 4.60
N PRO A 377 -7.71 15.14 5.25
CA PRO A 377 -7.03 14.72 6.49
C PRO A 377 -7.98 14.23 7.60
N MET A 378 -9.13 14.87 7.79
CA MET A 378 -10.10 14.50 8.81
C MET A 378 -10.80 13.15 8.59
N ALA A 379 -10.58 12.51 7.44
CA ALA A 379 -11.06 11.13 7.18
C ALA A 379 -10.12 10.05 7.74
N TYR A 380 -9.01 10.45 8.36
CA TYR A 380 -7.94 9.56 8.85
C TYR A 380 -7.77 9.66 10.36
N LYS A 381 -7.20 8.61 10.97
CA LYS A 381 -6.79 8.61 12.38
C LYS A 381 -5.63 9.58 12.59
N ASP A 382 -5.46 10.01 13.83
CA ASP A 382 -4.28 10.77 14.24
C ASP A 382 -3.02 9.90 14.12
N ILE A 383 -2.11 10.31 13.26
CA ILE A 383 -0.89 9.56 12.96
C ILE A 383 0.04 9.48 14.18
N ASP A 384 0.06 10.50 15.05
CA ASP A 384 0.88 10.47 16.26
C ASP A 384 0.34 9.42 17.25
N ALA A 385 -0.98 9.28 17.38
CA ALA A 385 -1.59 8.21 18.17
C ALA A 385 -1.30 6.82 17.60
N VAL A 386 -1.33 6.66 16.27
CA VAL A 386 -0.96 5.42 15.57
C VAL A 386 0.50 5.07 15.86
N MET A 387 1.42 6.02 15.79
CA MET A 387 2.84 5.79 16.05
C MET A 387 3.10 5.45 17.52
N ALA A 388 2.45 6.14 18.47
CA ALA A 388 2.59 5.86 19.89
C ALA A 388 2.13 4.44 20.27
N ALA A 389 1.06 3.94 19.64
CA ALA A 389 0.51 2.60 19.90
C ALA A 389 1.43 1.45 19.46
N GLN A 390 2.40 1.70 18.56
CA GLN A 390 3.33 0.70 18.01
C GLN A 390 4.80 0.98 18.31
N SER A 391 5.10 1.66 19.39
CA SER A 391 6.48 2.02 19.80
C SER A 391 7.38 0.80 20.08
N ASP A 392 6.82 -0.40 20.24
CA ASP A 392 7.54 -1.67 20.34
C ASP A 392 7.66 -2.44 19.02
N LEU A 393 7.15 -1.89 17.92
CA LEU A 393 7.24 -2.48 16.58
C LEU A 393 8.29 -1.78 15.72
N VAL A 394 8.41 -0.46 15.84
CA VAL A 394 9.28 0.37 15.02
C VAL A 394 9.91 1.52 15.83
N GLU A 395 11.07 1.96 15.35
CA GLU A 395 11.76 3.17 15.76
C GLU A 395 11.64 4.23 14.65
N VAL A 396 11.32 5.47 14.99
CA VAL A 396 11.28 6.59 14.03
C VAL A 396 12.70 7.06 13.75
N ILE A 397 13.08 7.08 12.46
CA ILE A 397 14.39 7.54 12.00
C ILE A 397 14.32 8.96 11.44
N TYR A 398 13.25 9.25 10.64
CA TYR A 398 12.97 10.60 10.15
C TYR A 398 11.48 10.89 10.23
N THR A 399 11.16 12.14 10.57
CA THR A 399 9.81 12.70 10.47
C THR A 399 9.77 13.63 9.26
N LEU A 400 8.86 13.34 8.35
CA LEU A 400 8.73 14.04 7.08
C LEU A 400 7.52 14.96 7.10
N ARG A 401 7.69 16.22 6.63
CA ARG A 401 6.59 17.15 6.37
C ARG A 401 6.41 17.33 4.87
N GLN A 402 5.21 17.27 4.40
CA GLN A 402 4.86 17.41 3.00
C GLN A 402 4.98 18.89 2.56
N VAL A 403 5.50 19.14 1.37
CA VAL A 403 5.50 20.46 0.72
C VAL A 403 4.78 20.44 -0.63
N VAL A 404 4.82 19.30 -1.35
CA VAL A 404 4.05 19.06 -2.59
C VAL A 404 3.35 17.71 -2.49
N CYS A 405 2.09 17.61 -2.96
CA CYS A 405 1.37 16.36 -3.10
C CYS A 405 0.64 16.29 -4.45
N VAL A 406 0.95 15.28 -5.26
CA VAL A 406 0.24 14.90 -6.47
C VAL A 406 -0.67 13.72 -6.13
N LYS A 407 -1.98 13.88 -6.35
CA LYS A 407 -2.99 12.84 -6.17
C LYS A 407 -3.42 12.22 -7.50
N GLY A 408 -3.64 10.90 -7.47
CA GLY A 408 -4.11 10.15 -8.61
C GLY A 408 -5.61 10.25 -8.90
#